data_bc2fd3475e7811be80e01eb5244259b0
#
_entry.id   bc2fd3475e7811be80e01eb5244259b0
#
_cell.length_a   1.000
_cell.length_b   1.000
_cell.length_c   1.000
_cell.angle_alpha   90.00
_cell.angle_beta   90.00
_cell.angle_gamma   90.00
#
_symmetry.space_group_name_H-M   'P 1'
#
loop_
_entity.id
_entity.type
_entity.pdbx_description
1 polymer ?
#
loop_
_entity_poly.entity_id
_entity_poly.type
_entity_poly.pdbx_seq_one_letter_code
_entity_poly.pdbx_strand_id
1 'polypeptide(L)'
;MSRTKALEKVKLTSFDDLFGGKETEKAAEAGDVREIPLSELHEFYNHPFQIRSDEELAEMIESVREHGVLVPGIVRKRKEGGYEIISGHTRKHVCEVLGLETMPVFVKEMDNDEASVVMVDSNIQRENIRPSEKAKAYKIKYDAMKNQGKAGNSLKMMSEESGENYKMIQRYIWLARLSDDLLALVDNKQLGLVQGVSLSVLPEEEQGMVYDAICRYGKKISCLLYTSDAADDRISV
;
A
#
# COMPACT_ATOMS: atom_id res chain seq x y z
N MET A 1 -56.90 17.01 -17.25
CA MET A 1 -55.55 17.59 -17.53
C MET A 1 -54.50 16.63 -17.02
N SER A 2 -53.97 15.90 -17.93
CA SER A 2 -52.99 14.79 -17.71
C SER A 2 -51.60 15.34 -17.44
N ARG A 3 -50.98 14.90 -16.35
CA ARG A 3 -49.55 15.11 -16.07
C ARG A 3 -48.81 13.77 -16.18
N THR A 4 -48.55 13.37 -17.40
CA THR A 4 -47.53 12.38 -17.70
C THR A 4 -46.18 13.10 -17.85
N LYS A 5 -45.37 13.17 -16.81
CA LYS A 5 -43.96 13.57 -16.95
C LYS A 5 -43.13 12.32 -17.20
N ALA A 6 -42.48 12.37 -18.33
CA ALA A 6 -41.56 11.39 -18.87
C ALA A 6 -40.54 10.91 -17.84
N LEU A 7 -40.43 9.60 -17.71
CA LEU A 7 -39.24 8.93 -17.24
C LEU A 7 -38.14 9.12 -18.31
N GLU A 8 -37.33 10.14 -18.13
CA GLU A 8 -36.08 10.27 -18.88
C GLU A 8 -35.23 9.01 -18.59
N LYS A 9 -34.86 8.36 -19.66
CA LYS A 9 -33.95 7.23 -19.67
C LYS A 9 -32.68 7.62 -18.94
N VAL A 10 -32.50 7.12 -17.73
CA VAL A 10 -31.17 7.05 -17.09
C VAL A 10 -30.33 6.21 -18.04
N LYS A 11 -29.45 6.84 -18.80
CA LYS A 11 -28.36 6.15 -19.47
C LYS A 11 -27.56 5.48 -18.36
N LEU A 12 -27.57 4.15 -18.32
CA LEU A 12 -26.60 3.38 -17.58
C LEU A 12 -25.26 3.81 -18.14
N THR A 13 -24.56 4.66 -17.39
CA THR A 13 -23.16 4.97 -17.60
C THR A 13 -22.39 3.67 -17.52
N SER A 14 -21.37 3.54 -18.35
CA SER A 14 -20.49 2.38 -18.41
C SER A 14 -20.05 1.99 -16.99
N PHE A 15 -19.82 0.71 -16.75
CA PHE A 15 -19.26 0.19 -15.50
C PHE A 15 -18.01 0.96 -15.05
N ASP A 16 -17.24 1.50 -16.00
CA ASP A 16 -16.05 2.33 -15.81
C ASP A 16 -16.34 3.69 -15.14
N ASP A 17 -17.53 4.28 -15.37
CA ASP A 17 -17.94 5.55 -14.75
C ASP A 17 -18.39 5.42 -13.29
N LEU A 18 -18.83 4.22 -12.89
CA LEU A 18 -19.31 3.93 -11.53
C LEU A 18 -18.18 3.57 -10.57
N PHE A 19 -17.09 3.02 -11.08
CA PHE A 19 -15.96 2.54 -10.28
C PHE A 19 -14.66 3.31 -10.52
N GLY A 20 -14.77 4.48 -11.17
CA GLY A 20 -13.81 5.59 -11.25
C GLY A 20 -12.35 5.25 -11.12
N GLY A 21 -11.83 4.32 -11.91
CA GLY A 21 -10.44 3.96 -11.75
C GLY A 21 -9.71 3.84 -13.07
N LYS A 22 -8.69 4.65 -13.25
CA LYS A 22 -7.61 4.41 -14.22
C LYS A 22 -7.00 2.99 -14.11
N GLU A 23 -7.39 2.21 -13.11
CA GLU A 23 -7.01 0.81 -12.90
C GLU A 23 -7.73 -0.14 -13.85
N THR A 24 -8.97 0.16 -14.26
CA THR A 24 -9.73 -0.68 -15.18
C THR A 24 -9.23 -0.60 -16.63
N GLU A 25 -8.69 0.55 -17.06
CA GLU A 25 -8.08 0.66 -18.40
C GLU A 25 -6.78 -0.16 -18.51
N LYS A 26 -5.95 -0.19 -17.45
CA LYS A 26 -4.79 -1.08 -17.38
C LYS A 26 -5.16 -2.55 -17.18
N ALA A 27 -6.34 -2.84 -16.64
CA ALA A 27 -6.85 -4.21 -16.50
C ALA A 27 -7.44 -4.75 -17.81
N ALA A 28 -7.92 -3.90 -18.71
CA ALA A 28 -8.44 -4.28 -20.02
C ALA A 28 -7.36 -4.80 -21.00
N GLU A 29 -6.08 -4.52 -20.75
CA GLU A 29 -4.94 -5.19 -21.40
C GLU A 29 -4.58 -6.53 -20.74
N ALA A 30 -5.32 -6.93 -19.70
CA ALA A 30 -5.10 -8.15 -18.95
C ALA A 30 -5.79 -9.32 -19.67
N GLY A 31 -5.02 -10.37 -19.94
CA GLY A 31 -5.48 -11.62 -20.52
C GLY A 31 -6.70 -12.24 -19.79
N ASP A 32 -7.17 -13.41 -20.27
CA ASP A 32 -8.35 -14.11 -19.76
C ASP A 32 -8.38 -14.21 -18.24
N VAL A 33 -9.52 -13.85 -17.63
CA VAL A 33 -9.80 -14.12 -16.22
C VAL A 33 -9.85 -15.62 -16.01
N ARG A 34 -9.14 -16.13 -15.01
CA ARG A 34 -9.09 -17.55 -14.68
C ARG A 34 -9.50 -17.80 -13.26
N GLU A 35 -10.27 -18.83 -13.06
CA GLU A 35 -10.57 -19.35 -11.73
C GLU A 35 -9.39 -20.20 -11.24
N ILE A 36 -8.69 -19.75 -10.21
CA ILE A 36 -7.55 -20.47 -9.63
C ILE A 36 -7.89 -20.94 -8.23
N PRO A 37 -7.60 -22.20 -7.89
CA PRO A 37 -7.77 -22.74 -6.54
C PRO A 37 -7.02 -21.89 -5.50
N LEU A 38 -7.66 -21.59 -4.36
CA LEU A 38 -7.04 -20.79 -3.30
C LEU A 38 -5.76 -21.44 -2.76
N SER A 39 -5.67 -22.77 -2.81
CA SER A 39 -4.48 -23.52 -2.41
C SER A 39 -3.25 -23.28 -3.31
N GLU A 40 -3.46 -22.83 -4.56
CA GLU A 40 -2.39 -22.49 -5.49
C GLU A 40 -1.99 -21.02 -5.42
N LEU A 41 -2.71 -20.20 -4.64
CA LEU A 41 -2.48 -18.78 -4.48
C LEU A 41 -1.60 -18.52 -3.24
N HIS A 42 -0.36 -18.06 -3.47
CA HIS A 42 0.63 -17.76 -2.44
C HIS A 42 0.80 -16.26 -2.27
N GLU A 43 1.15 -15.84 -1.06
CA GLU A 43 1.40 -14.44 -0.76
C GLU A 43 2.67 -13.92 -1.42
N PHE A 44 2.69 -12.62 -1.74
CA PHE A 44 3.88 -11.94 -2.21
C PHE A 44 4.92 -11.83 -1.09
N TYR A 45 6.17 -12.23 -1.36
CA TYR A 45 7.23 -12.40 -0.37
C TYR A 45 7.56 -11.12 0.44
N ASN A 46 7.25 -9.94 -0.07
CA ASN A 46 7.57 -8.67 0.56
C ASN A 46 6.37 -7.71 0.56
N HIS A 47 5.20 -8.21 1.01
CA HIS A 47 3.96 -7.44 1.06
C HIS A 47 3.91 -6.59 2.34
N PRO A 48 4.03 -5.24 2.26
CA PRO A 48 4.11 -4.39 3.45
C PRO A 48 2.75 -4.07 4.07
N PHE A 49 1.66 -4.26 3.33
CA PHE A 49 0.32 -3.85 3.75
C PHE A 49 -0.37 -4.93 4.57
N GLN A 50 -0.98 -4.52 5.67
CA GLN A 50 -1.80 -5.42 6.48
C GLN A 50 -3.20 -5.61 5.86
N ILE A 51 -3.86 -6.68 6.29
CA ILE A 51 -5.26 -6.92 5.97
C ILE A 51 -6.08 -5.73 6.52
N ARG A 52 -7.15 -5.39 5.83
CA ARG A 52 -8.05 -4.29 6.19
C ARG A 52 -8.61 -4.43 7.60
N SER A 53 -9.13 -3.33 8.16
CA SER A 53 -9.84 -3.33 9.43
C SER A 53 -11.03 -4.31 9.41
N ASP A 54 -11.43 -4.77 10.59
CA ASP A 54 -12.56 -5.71 10.73
C ASP A 54 -13.85 -5.20 10.08
N GLU A 55 -14.07 -3.89 10.11
CA GLU A 55 -15.24 -3.24 9.51
C GLU A 55 -15.20 -3.31 7.97
N GLU A 56 -14.08 -2.89 7.35
CA GLU A 56 -13.90 -2.96 5.89
C GLU A 56 -13.89 -4.42 5.40
N LEU A 57 -13.39 -5.33 6.22
CA LEU A 57 -13.41 -6.75 5.93
C LEU A 57 -14.83 -7.32 5.96
N ALA A 58 -15.65 -6.92 6.95
CA ALA A 58 -17.04 -7.36 7.07
C ALA A 58 -17.88 -6.89 5.87
N GLU A 59 -17.72 -5.64 5.43
CA GLU A 59 -18.39 -5.13 4.23
C GLU A 59 -17.98 -5.92 2.97
N MET A 60 -16.71 -6.24 2.83
CA MET A 60 -16.22 -7.03 1.70
C MET A 60 -16.74 -8.48 1.74
N ILE A 61 -16.83 -9.11 2.93
CA ILE A 61 -17.39 -10.45 3.10
C ILE A 61 -18.84 -10.46 2.63
N GLU A 62 -19.66 -9.46 3.02
CA GLU A 62 -21.05 -9.38 2.61
C GLU A 62 -21.17 -9.17 1.10
N SER A 63 -20.40 -8.26 0.53
CA SER A 63 -20.36 -8.02 -0.91
C SER A 63 -19.99 -9.28 -1.71
N VAL A 64 -18.97 -10.01 -1.27
CA VAL A 64 -18.55 -11.25 -1.95
C VAL A 64 -19.58 -12.37 -1.77
N ARG A 65 -20.26 -12.43 -0.64
CA ARG A 65 -21.37 -13.39 -0.41
C ARG A 65 -22.52 -13.17 -1.38
N GLU A 66 -22.90 -11.92 -1.62
CA GLU A 66 -24.05 -11.58 -2.47
C GLU A 66 -23.74 -11.63 -3.96
N HIS A 67 -22.55 -11.14 -4.34
CA HIS A 67 -22.23 -10.87 -5.74
C HIS A 67 -21.03 -11.67 -6.28
N GLY A 68 -20.36 -12.45 -5.43
CA GLY A 68 -19.09 -13.07 -5.77
C GLY A 68 -17.94 -12.04 -5.82
N VAL A 69 -16.78 -12.47 -6.30
CA VAL A 69 -15.61 -11.60 -6.45
C VAL A 69 -15.75 -10.80 -7.76
N LEU A 70 -16.26 -9.58 -7.66
CA LEU A 70 -16.54 -8.71 -8.83
C LEU A 70 -15.27 -8.25 -9.54
N VAL A 71 -14.20 -7.97 -8.79
CA VAL A 71 -12.92 -7.51 -9.34
C VAL A 71 -11.89 -8.61 -9.18
N PRO A 72 -11.38 -9.22 -10.26
CA PRO A 72 -10.38 -10.26 -10.18
C PRO A 72 -9.08 -9.81 -9.50
N GLY A 73 -8.38 -10.75 -8.86
CA GLY A 73 -7.02 -10.51 -8.37
C GLY A 73 -6.00 -10.44 -9.51
N ILE A 74 -4.79 -9.94 -9.22
CA ILE A 74 -3.66 -9.98 -10.14
C ILE A 74 -2.63 -10.94 -9.56
N VAL A 75 -2.23 -11.92 -10.37
CA VAL A 75 -1.26 -12.94 -9.96
C VAL A 75 -0.19 -13.12 -11.04
N ARG A 76 0.96 -13.66 -10.64
CA ARG A 76 1.99 -14.15 -11.56
C ARG A 76 2.35 -15.60 -11.27
N LYS A 77 2.88 -16.30 -12.26
CA LYS A 77 3.36 -17.68 -12.08
C LYS A 77 4.61 -17.69 -11.21
N ARG A 78 4.68 -18.64 -10.27
CA ARG A 78 5.88 -18.94 -9.49
C ARG A 78 6.74 -20.00 -10.19
N LYS A 79 8.05 -19.90 -9.99
CA LYS A 79 9.00 -20.91 -10.49
C LYS A 79 8.84 -22.27 -9.79
N GLU A 80 8.36 -22.26 -8.56
CA GLU A 80 8.16 -23.43 -7.71
C GLU A 80 6.77 -24.07 -7.88
N GLY A 81 5.96 -23.55 -8.79
CA GLY A 81 4.57 -23.93 -9.01
C GLY A 81 3.58 -23.05 -8.30
N GLY A 82 2.34 -23.06 -8.76
CA GLY A 82 1.27 -22.16 -8.31
C GLY A 82 1.49 -20.71 -8.75
N TYR A 83 0.79 -19.81 -8.07
CA TYR A 83 0.74 -18.39 -8.41
C TYR A 83 1.03 -17.52 -7.18
N GLU A 84 1.68 -16.40 -7.39
CA GLU A 84 1.94 -15.40 -6.37
C GLU A 84 0.98 -14.22 -6.56
N ILE A 85 0.28 -13.81 -5.50
CA ILE A 85 -0.71 -12.74 -5.54
C ILE A 85 0.01 -11.40 -5.47
N ILE A 86 -0.17 -10.58 -6.49
CA ILE A 86 0.36 -9.21 -6.54
C ILE A 86 -0.67 -8.21 -6.01
N SER A 87 -1.96 -8.42 -6.35
CA SER A 87 -3.08 -7.64 -5.84
C SER A 87 -4.28 -8.53 -5.57
N GLY A 88 -4.94 -8.34 -4.43
CA GLY A 88 -6.14 -9.09 -4.06
C GLY A 88 -6.00 -9.99 -2.82
N HIS A 89 -5.00 -9.79 -1.98
CA HIS A 89 -4.80 -10.55 -0.73
C HIS A 89 -6.05 -10.55 0.17
N THR A 90 -6.70 -9.40 0.36
CA THR A 90 -7.94 -9.32 1.14
C THR A 90 -9.06 -10.13 0.51
N ARG A 91 -9.17 -10.14 -0.83
CA ARG A 91 -10.19 -10.94 -1.56
C ARG A 91 -9.95 -12.43 -1.38
N LYS A 92 -8.69 -12.89 -1.47
CA LYS A 92 -8.33 -14.28 -1.15
C LYS A 92 -8.77 -14.64 0.27
N HIS A 93 -8.42 -13.81 1.24
CA HIS A 93 -8.80 -14.04 2.64
C HIS A 93 -10.34 -14.12 2.82
N VAL A 94 -11.09 -13.23 2.16
CA VAL A 94 -12.57 -13.27 2.16
C VAL A 94 -13.09 -14.56 1.53
N CYS A 95 -12.51 -15.01 0.42
CA CYS A 95 -12.87 -16.30 -0.20
C CYS A 95 -12.64 -17.48 0.77
N GLU A 96 -11.50 -17.46 1.48
CA GLU A 96 -11.19 -18.47 2.51
C GLU A 96 -12.21 -18.47 3.66
N VAL A 97 -12.59 -17.29 4.18
CA VAL A 97 -13.60 -17.13 5.24
C VAL A 97 -14.99 -17.63 4.79
N LEU A 98 -15.32 -17.41 3.52
CA LEU A 98 -16.59 -17.87 2.93
C LEU A 98 -16.57 -19.36 2.50
N GLY A 99 -15.43 -20.03 2.59
CA GLY A 99 -15.27 -21.43 2.17
C GLY A 99 -15.34 -21.64 0.66
N LEU A 100 -15.00 -20.61 -0.14
CA LEU A 100 -14.90 -20.76 -1.58
C LEU A 100 -13.63 -21.54 -1.95
N GLU A 101 -13.68 -22.32 -3.01
CA GLU A 101 -12.54 -23.16 -3.46
C GLU A 101 -11.61 -22.40 -4.41
N THR A 102 -12.14 -21.45 -5.17
CA THR A 102 -11.42 -20.71 -6.21
C THR A 102 -11.61 -19.21 -6.06
N MET A 103 -10.76 -18.43 -6.73
CA MET A 103 -10.89 -16.98 -6.87
C MET A 103 -10.57 -16.58 -8.32
N PRO A 104 -11.37 -15.66 -8.93
CA PRO A 104 -11.06 -15.13 -10.25
C PRO A 104 -9.82 -14.23 -10.19
N VAL A 105 -8.89 -14.45 -11.12
CA VAL A 105 -7.63 -13.71 -11.20
C VAL A 105 -7.20 -13.46 -12.65
N PHE A 106 -6.45 -12.38 -12.85
CA PHE A 106 -5.66 -12.14 -14.05
C PHE A 106 -4.25 -12.69 -13.86
N VAL A 107 -3.82 -13.59 -14.74
CA VAL A 107 -2.46 -14.11 -14.74
C VAL A 107 -1.60 -13.23 -15.64
N LYS A 108 -0.64 -12.51 -15.04
CA LYS A 108 0.32 -11.66 -15.77
C LYS A 108 1.72 -12.20 -15.63
N GLU A 109 2.49 -12.12 -16.73
CA GLU A 109 3.93 -12.37 -16.68
C GLU A 109 4.63 -11.06 -16.32
N MET A 110 5.37 -11.06 -15.23
CA MET A 110 6.13 -9.89 -14.75
C MET A 110 7.31 -10.35 -13.91
N ASP A 111 8.38 -9.56 -13.93
CA ASP A 111 9.54 -9.78 -13.08
C ASP A 111 9.28 -9.31 -11.64
N ASN A 112 10.30 -9.41 -10.76
CA ASN A 112 10.17 -9.04 -9.35
C ASN A 112 9.98 -7.54 -9.15
N ASP A 113 10.66 -6.73 -9.94
CA ASP A 113 10.59 -5.27 -9.82
C ASP A 113 9.26 -4.75 -10.37
N GLU A 114 8.79 -5.29 -11.50
CA GLU A 114 7.47 -4.98 -12.04
C GLU A 114 6.35 -5.38 -11.07
N ALA A 115 6.43 -6.59 -10.51
CA ALA A 115 5.47 -7.07 -9.52
C ALA A 115 5.43 -6.18 -8.27
N SER A 116 6.60 -5.73 -7.79
CA SER A 116 6.71 -4.81 -6.65
C SER A 116 6.06 -3.45 -6.94
N VAL A 117 6.27 -2.90 -8.13
CA VAL A 117 5.63 -1.63 -8.55
C VAL A 117 4.11 -1.79 -8.60
N VAL A 118 3.60 -2.82 -9.29
CA VAL A 118 2.14 -3.07 -9.40
C VAL A 118 1.51 -3.30 -8.02
N MET A 119 2.17 -4.06 -7.13
CA MET A 119 1.71 -4.31 -5.77
C MET A 119 1.58 -3.01 -4.98
N VAL A 120 2.57 -2.13 -5.03
CA VAL A 120 2.51 -0.83 -4.33
C VAL A 120 1.42 0.05 -4.93
N ASP A 121 1.35 0.18 -6.26
CA ASP A 121 0.38 1.05 -6.93
C ASP A 121 -1.07 0.65 -6.66
N SER A 122 -1.34 -0.65 -6.59
CA SER A 122 -2.68 -1.16 -6.26
C SER A 122 -3.10 -0.95 -4.81
N ASN A 123 -2.19 -0.57 -3.91
CA ASN A 123 -2.48 -0.39 -2.49
C ASN A 123 -2.25 1.05 -1.97
N ILE A 124 -1.38 1.83 -2.62
CA ILE A 124 -0.97 3.16 -2.09
C ILE A 124 -2.10 4.19 -2.07
N GLN A 125 -3.17 3.96 -2.82
CA GLN A 125 -4.37 4.83 -2.86
C GLN A 125 -5.39 4.52 -1.76
N ARG A 126 -5.14 3.51 -0.90
CA ARG A 126 -6.05 3.17 0.21
C ARG A 126 -6.08 4.31 1.23
N GLU A 127 -7.27 4.59 1.79
CA GLU A 127 -7.46 5.74 2.69
C GLU A 127 -6.71 5.60 4.02
N ASN A 128 -6.64 4.40 4.58
CA ASN A 128 -6.16 4.16 5.95
C ASN A 128 -4.81 3.43 5.99
N ILE A 129 -3.82 3.85 5.17
CA ILE A 129 -2.48 3.26 5.20
C ILE A 129 -1.69 3.83 6.38
N ARG A 130 -1.10 2.94 7.19
CA ARG A 130 -0.22 3.35 8.29
C ARG A 130 1.06 4.00 7.75
N PRO A 131 1.64 4.96 8.47
CA PRO A 131 2.93 5.56 8.10
C PRO A 131 4.04 4.53 7.85
N SER A 132 4.12 3.46 8.66
CA SER A 132 5.08 2.38 8.51
C SER A 132 4.88 1.59 7.20
N GLU A 133 3.63 1.24 6.86
CA GLU A 133 3.29 0.55 5.61
C GLU A 133 3.62 1.42 4.41
N LYS A 134 3.25 2.71 4.47
CA LYS A 134 3.52 3.69 3.42
C LYS A 134 5.02 3.88 3.20
N ALA A 135 5.80 3.92 4.29
CA ALA A 135 7.26 4.01 4.25
C ALA A 135 7.87 2.80 3.54
N LYS A 136 7.52 1.59 3.98
CA LYS A 136 7.99 0.33 3.39
C LYS A 136 7.56 0.22 1.92
N ALA A 137 6.32 0.57 1.59
CA ALA A 137 5.80 0.54 0.22
C ALA A 137 6.57 1.48 -0.72
N TYR A 138 6.76 2.74 -0.33
CA TYR A 138 7.53 3.68 -1.15
C TYR A 138 9.00 3.27 -1.30
N LYS A 139 9.59 2.68 -0.26
CA LYS A 139 10.96 2.14 -0.34
C LYS A 139 11.06 1.01 -1.35
N ILE A 140 10.12 0.04 -1.31
CA ILE A 140 10.05 -1.09 -2.24
C ILE A 140 9.89 -0.57 -3.69
N LYS A 141 8.94 0.33 -3.94
CA LYS A 141 8.72 0.89 -5.27
C LYS A 141 9.95 1.66 -5.77
N TYR A 142 10.57 2.47 -4.92
CA TYR A 142 11.77 3.23 -5.27
C TYR A 142 12.93 2.31 -5.66
N ASP A 143 13.18 1.25 -4.89
CA ASP A 143 14.25 0.29 -5.17
C ASP A 143 13.98 -0.48 -6.48
N ALA A 144 12.75 -0.93 -6.71
CA ALA A 144 12.34 -1.58 -7.94
C ALA A 144 12.55 -0.68 -9.17
N MET A 145 12.11 0.58 -9.09
CA MET A 145 12.32 1.56 -10.19
C MET A 145 13.80 1.85 -10.43
N LYS A 146 14.62 1.87 -9.37
CA LYS A 146 16.06 2.04 -9.49
C LYS A 146 16.71 0.86 -10.23
N ASN A 147 16.31 -0.37 -9.92
CA ASN A 147 16.80 -1.58 -10.60
C ASN A 147 16.44 -1.58 -12.09
N GLN A 148 15.29 -1.02 -12.47
CA GLN A 148 14.86 -0.84 -13.85
C GLN A 148 15.58 0.31 -14.59
N GLY A 149 16.58 0.93 -14.00
CA GLY A 149 17.35 2.03 -14.61
C GLY A 149 16.68 3.40 -14.56
N LYS A 150 15.58 3.56 -13.83
CA LYS A 150 14.80 4.82 -13.71
C LYS A 150 15.27 5.71 -12.54
N ALA A 151 16.41 5.44 -11.94
CA ALA A 151 16.88 6.04 -10.68
C ALA A 151 16.85 7.59 -10.65
N GLY A 152 17.19 8.25 -11.75
CA GLY A 152 17.27 9.72 -11.80
C GLY A 152 15.92 10.45 -11.73
N ASN A 153 14.81 9.78 -12.06
CA ASN A 153 13.45 10.35 -12.13
C ASN A 153 12.45 9.65 -11.22
N SER A 154 12.86 8.60 -10.49
CA SER A 154 11.93 7.76 -9.71
C SER A 154 11.05 8.56 -8.76
N LEU A 155 11.60 9.46 -7.97
CA LEU A 155 10.83 10.28 -7.01
C LEU A 155 9.81 11.20 -7.71
N LYS A 156 10.18 11.76 -8.86
CA LYS A 156 9.29 12.63 -9.63
C LYS A 156 8.14 11.80 -10.23
N MET A 157 8.45 10.66 -10.82
CA MET A 157 7.45 9.73 -11.36
C MET A 157 6.49 9.25 -10.27
N MET A 158 7.03 8.81 -9.11
CA MET A 158 6.20 8.41 -7.98
C MET A 158 5.29 9.54 -7.48
N SER A 159 5.77 10.79 -7.50
CA SER A 159 4.98 11.97 -7.12
C SER A 159 3.85 12.24 -8.11
N GLU A 160 4.12 12.12 -9.41
CA GLU A 160 3.12 12.31 -10.47
C GLU A 160 2.04 11.21 -10.44
N GLU A 161 2.42 9.96 -10.15
CA GLU A 161 1.52 8.81 -10.09
C GLU A 161 0.65 8.79 -8.82
N SER A 162 1.24 9.12 -7.65
CA SER A 162 0.54 9.07 -6.36
C SER A 162 -0.19 10.37 -6.00
N GLY A 163 0.16 11.47 -6.66
CA GLY A 163 -0.31 12.81 -6.29
C GLY A 163 0.33 13.38 -5.02
N GLU A 164 1.25 12.65 -4.37
CA GLU A 164 1.98 13.14 -3.21
C GLU A 164 3.20 13.97 -3.57
N ASN A 165 3.51 14.94 -2.72
CA ASN A 165 4.73 15.75 -2.89
C ASN A 165 5.99 14.88 -2.80
N TYR A 166 6.91 15.04 -3.75
CA TYR A 166 8.15 14.25 -3.82
C TYR A 166 8.99 14.31 -2.54
N LYS A 167 9.00 15.45 -1.82
CA LYS A 167 9.71 15.59 -0.54
C LYS A 167 9.08 14.70 0.53
N MET A 168 7.75 14.51 0.48
CA MET A 168 7.03 13.64 1.40
C MET A 168 7.34 12.18 1.11
N ILE A 169 7.35 11.78 -0.17
CA ILE A 169 7.76 10.44 -0.60
C ILE A 169 9.19 10.15 -0.13
N GLN A 170 10.10 11.10 -0.30
CA GLN A 170 11.48 10.96 0.17
C GLN A 170 11.56 10.76 1.69
N ARG A 171 10.77 11.50 2.47
CA ARG A 171 10.67 11.31 3.93
C ARG A 171 10.18 9.91 4.30
N TYR A 172 9.18 9.39 3.60
CA TYR A 172 8.71 8.01 3.81
C TYR A 172 9.78 6.97 3.48
N ILE A 173 10.53 7.16 2.37
CA ILE A 173 11.65 6.27 2.02
C ILE A 173 12.74 6.27 3.11
N TRP A 174 13.03 7.42 3.70
CA TRP A 174 13.97 7.48 4.83
C TRP A 174 13.38 6.85 6.09
N LEU A 175 12.11 7.11 6.37
CA LEU A 175 11.40 6.52 7.51
C LEU A 175 11.46 4.99 7.49
N ALA A 176 11.46 4.36 6.32
CA ALA A 176 11.59 2.91 6.17
C ALA A 176 12.91 2.32 6.69
N ARG A 177 13.87 3.15 7.10
CA ARG A 177 15.13 2.72 7.74
C ARG A 177 15.01 2.57 9.26
N LEU A 178 13.89 3.01 9.84
CA LEU A 178 13.65 2.82 11.27
C LEU A 178 13.42 1.35 11.59
N SER A 179 13.81 0.97 12.81
CA SER A 179 13.43 -0.31 13.40
C SER A 179 11.90 -0.42 13.49
N ASP A 180 11.39 -1.64 13.47
CA ASP A 180 9.94 -1.88 13.54
C ASP A 180 9.33 -1.31 14.84
N ASP A 181 10.05 -1.33 15.94
CA ASP A 181 9.62 -0.76 17.21
C ASP A 181 9.41 0.76 17.14
N LEU A 182 10.35 1.50 16.52
CA LEU A 182 10.22 2.95 16.33
C LEU A 182 9.15 3.28 15.29
N LEU A 183 8.99 2.46 14.24
CA LEU A 183 7.89 2.58 13.28
C LEU A 183 6.52 2.43 13.96
N ALA A 184 6.40 1.48 14.90
CA ALA A 184 5.16 1.32 15.67
C ALA A 184 4.83 2.57 16.52
N LEU A 185 5.84 3.28 17.05
CA LEU A 185 5.61 4.56 17.74
C LEU A 185 5.12 5.65 16.79
N VAL A 186 5.59 5.65 15.53
CA VAL A 186 5.10 6.59 14.50
C VAL A 186 3.65 6.28 14.16
N ASP A 187 3.30 5.01 13.95
CA ASP A 187 1.94 4.57 13.65
C ASP A 187 0.96 4.94 14.77
N ASN A 188 1.38 4.81 16.03
CA ASN A 188 0.60 5.16 17.21
C ASN A 188 0.63 6.66 17.54
N LYS A 189 1.22 7.52 16.69
CA LYS A 189 1.34 8.98 16.88
C LYS A 189 2.10 9.36 18.15
N GLN A 190 2.89 8.47 18.71
CA GLN A 190 3.77 8.73 19.86
C GLN A 190 5.09 9.38 19.42
N LEU A 191 5.52 9.10 18.19
CA LEU A 191 6.66 9.73 17.52
C LEU A 191 6.16 10.43 16.25
N GLY A 192 6.56 11.69 16.05
CA GLY A 192 6.22 12.43 14.83
C GLY A 192 7.01 11.92 13.61
N LEU A 193 6.45 12.07 12.41
CA LEU A 193 7.08 11.62 11.18
C LEU A 193 8.46 12.26 10.94
N VAL A 194 8.59 13.57 11.19
CA VAL A 194 9.87 14.31 11.03
C VAL A 194 10.92 13.77 11.99
N GLN A 195 10.53 13.54 13.26
CA GLN A 195 11.41 12.96 14.27
C GLN A 195 11.85 11.56 13.90
N GLY A 196 10.91 10.73 13.40
CA GLY A 196 11.23 9.41 12.87
C GLY A 196 12.26 9.46 11.74
N VAL A 197 12.10 10.41 10.81
CA VAL A 197 13.09 10.63 9.73
C VAL A 197 14.46 11.02 10.30
N SER A 198 14.51 11.90 11.31
CA SER A 198 15.78 12.28 11.95
C SER A 198 16.44 11.09 12.65
N LEU A 199 15.66 10.21 13.28
CA LEU A 199 16.18 8.99 13.90
C LEU A 199 16.60 7.92 12.90
N SER A 200 16.06 7.94 11.68
CA SER A 200 16.35 6.94 10.65
C SER A 200 17.79 6.96 10.11
N VAL A 201 18.57 8.00 10.44
CA VAL A 201 19.99 8.11 10.08
C VAL A 201 20.90 7.44 11.10
N LEU A 202 20.39 7.10 12.28
CA LEU A 202 21.14 6.43 13.34
C LEU A 202 21.35 4.95 13.00
N PRO A 203 22.47 4.34 13.44
CA PRO A 203 22.65 2.91 13.41
C PRO A 203 21.55 2.17 14.19
N GLU A 204 21.26 0.92 13.83
CA GLU A 204 20.20 0.11 14.44
C GLU A 204 20.37 -0.04 15.97
N GLU A 205 21.60 -0.19 16.47
CA GLU A 205 21.91 -0.26 17.89
C GLU A 205 21.50 1.03 18.64
N GLU A 206 21.80 2.20 18.05
CA GLU A 206 21.42 3.49 18.62
C GLU A 206 19.91 3.73 18.55
N GLN A 207 19.24 3.27 17.49
CA GLN A 207 17.78 3.29 17.41
C GLN A 207 17.13 2.49 18.54
N GLY A 208 17.69 1.32 18.90
CA GLY A 208 17.26 0.52 20.03
C GLY A 208 17.40 1.26 21.37
N MET A 209 18.54 1.94 21.58
CA MET A 209 18.76 2.77 22.78
C MET A 209 17.73 3.91 22.89
N VAL A 210 17.42 4.57 21.77
CA VAL A 210 16.40 5.62 21.70
C VAL A 210 15.03 5.07 22.01
N TYR A 211 14.67 3.92 21.46
CA TYR A 211 13.39 3.25 21.75
C TYR A 211 13.26 2.94 23.25
N ASP A 212 14.27 2.34 23.86
CA ASP A 212 14.30 2.04 25.31
C ASP A 212 14.16 3.31 26.15
N ALA A 213 14.83 4.38 25.74
CA ALA A 213 14.73 5.67 26.42
C ALA A 213 13.30 6.27 26.31
N ILE A 214 12.67 6.18 25.11
CA ILE A 214 11.28 6.63 24.92
C ILE A 214 10.33 5.82 25.80
N CYS A 215 10.49 4.49 25.85
CA CYS A 215 9.66 3.61 26.69
C CYS A 215 9.82 3.92 28.17
N ARG A 216 11.06 4.22 28.62
CA ARG A 216 11.38 4.45 30.04
C ARG A 216 10.94 5.84 30.54
N TYR A 217 11.12 6.86 29.72
CA TYR A 217 10.91 8.25 30.12
C TYR A 217 9.67 8.92 29.53
N GLY A 218 9.00 8.25 28.58
CA GLY A 218 7.77 8.70 27.95
C GLY A 218 7.92 9.96 27.09
N LYS A 219 6.82 10.73 26.96
CA LYS A 219 6.73 11.92 26.08
C LYS A 219 7.77 13.03 26.34
N LYS A 220 8.50 13.00 27.46
CA LYS A 220 9.51 14.03 27.78
C LYS A 220 10.70 14.01 26.81
N ILE A 221 11.03 12.87 26.22
CA ILE A 221 12.14 12.79 25.25
C ILE A 221 11.75 13.36 23.88
N SER A 222 10.51 13.21 23.48
CA SER A 222 10.02 13.81 22.24
C SER A 222 10.20 15.35 22.22
N CYS A 223 10.14 15.98 23.39
CA CYS A 223 10.33 17.43 23.56
C CYS A 223 11.82 17.83 23.46
N LEU A 224 12.73 16.97 23.89
CA LEU A 224 14.19 17.23 23.85
C LEU A 224 14.76 17.12 22.44
N LEU A 225 14.22 16.22 21.59
CA LEU A 225 14.59 16.12 20.17
C LEU A 225 14.19 17.37 19.38
N TYR A 226 13.11 18.04 19.77
CA TYR A 226 12.69 19.32 19.16
C TYR A 226 13.64 20.47 19.47
N THR A 227 14.28 20.46 20.66
CA THR A 227 15.19 21.55 21.06
C THR A 227 16.57 21.45 20.43
N SER A 228 17.03 20.26 20.03
CA SER A 228 18.30 20.11 19.33
C SER A 228 18.20 20.58 17.87
N ASP A 229 17.08 20.32 17.18
CA ASP A 229 16.86 20.75 15.79
C ASP A 229 16.77 22.29 15.66
N ALA A 230 16.16 22.94 16.70
CA ALA A 230 16.09 24.41 16.75
C ALA A 230 17.43 25.10 17.06
N ALA A 231 18.43 24.34 17.54
CA ALA A 231 19.78 24.85 17.80
C ALA A 231 20.68 24.77 16.55
N ASP A 232 20.46 23.80 15.67
CA ASP A 232 21.27 23.60 14.46
C ASP A 232 20.95 24.65 13.37
N ASP A 233 19.71 25.15 13.31
CA ASP A 233 19.33 26.24 12.40
C ASP A 233 19.95 27.60 12.75
N ARG A 234 20.60 27.73 13.90
CA ARG A 234 21.29 28.97 14.34
C ARG A 234 22.79 29.03 14.00
N ILE A 235 23.35 27.96 13.42
CA ILE A 235 24.80 27.91 13.10
C ILE A 235 25.06 28.16 11.60
N SER A 236 24.04 28.45 10.80
CA SER A 236 24.18 28.81 9.38
C SER A 236 23.90 30.31 9.17
N VAL A 237 24.79 31.16 9.68
CA VAL A 237 24.95 32.57 9.26
C VAL A 237 26.42 32.86 9.00
#